data_a04ec7b7eae00a73a493e7aa60fb2f32
#
_entry.id   a04ec7b7eae00a73a493e7aa60fb2f32
#
_cell.length_a   1.000
_cell.length_b   1.000
_cell.length_c   1.000
_cell.angle_alpha   90.00
_cell.angle_beta   90.00
_cell.angle_gamma   90.00
#
_symmetry.space_group_name_H-M   'P 1'
#
loop_
_entity.id
_entity.type
_entity.pdbx_description
1 polymer ?
#
loop_
_entity_poly.entity_id
_entity_poly.type
_entity_poly.pdbx_seq_one_letter_code
_entity_poly.pdbx_strand_id
1 'polypeptide(L)'
;IEKAMPVDGVLLWLHGGGATEDEDDLEGHVLEQVRKVVGPKIPVVTPLDMHANIGPKMMKHGTFYCGYDTYPHIDGYERSAEVTQLLIDTIRGKINPRIAYAQPNMIITPVMQKTGYHPMKTVIDKVHEIEEEPGILSATCSAGYPYADVPYPGVTMMVVADGDIELAQRKADELSQLCWDLRHDFLARVVPMDRALD
;
A
#
# COMPACT_ATOMS: atom_id res chain seq x y z
N ILE A 1 -2.13 -20.80 -11.92
CA ILE A 1 -2.72 -19.85 -12.89
C ILE A 1 -2.74 -20.46 -14.28
N GLU A 2 -1.63 -20.99 -14.83
CA GLU A 2 -1.56 -21.56 -16.18
C GLU A 2 -2.71 -22.54 -16.49
N LYS A 3 -3.04 -23.45 -15.55
CA LYS A 3 -4.13 -24.42 -15.72
C LYS A 3 -5.53 -23.80 -15.69
N ALA A 4 -5.66 -22.57 -15.21
CA ALA A 4 -6.92 -21.85 -15.10
C ALA A 4 -7.17 -20.89 -16.27
N MET A 5 -6.18 -20.71 -17.16
CA MET A 5 -6.32 -19.81 -18.31
C MET A 5 -7.41 -20.28 -19.28
N PRO A 6 -8.16 -19.35 -19.91
CA PRO A 6 -8.09 -17.89 -19.75
C PRO A 6 -8.78 -17.39 -18.47
N VAL A 7 -8.24 -16.28 -17.90
CA VAL A 7 -8.84 -15.58 -16.76
C VAL A 7 -9.07 -14.11 -17.12
N ASP A 8 -10.07 -13.46 -16.50
CA ASP A 8 -10.40 -12.06 -16.73
C ASP A 8 -9.68 -11.11 -15.77
N GLY A 9 -9.20 -11.63 -14.65
CA GLY A 9 -8.45 -10.89 -13.64
C GLY A 9 -7.77 -11.83 -12.66
N VAL A 10 -6.82 -11.30 -11.88
CA VAL A 10 -6.11 -12.04 -10.82
C VAL A 10 -6.12 -11.22 -9.55
N LEU A 11 -6.58 -11.83 -8.47
CA LEU A 11 -6.44 -11.32 -7.11
C LEU A 11 -5.46 -12.21 -6.36
N LEU A 12 -4.41 -11.61 -5.82
CA LEU A 12 -3.43 -12.30 -4.99
C LEU A 12 -3.50 -11.72 -3.58
N TRP A 13 -3.53 -12.56 -2.59
CA TRP A 13 -3.39 -12.11 -1.20
C TRP A 13 -1.92 -12.16 -0.82
N LEU A 14 -1.27 -11.01 -0.83
CA LEU A 14 0.15 -10.86 -0.50
C LEU A 14 0.32 -9.92 0.69
N HIS A 15 1.42 -10.06 1.43
CA HIS A 15 1.72 -9.16 2.54
C HIS A 15 2.26 -7.80 2.03
N GLY A 16 3.27 -7.83 1.18
CA GLY A 16 3.95 -6.64 0.64
C GLY A 16 5.31 -6.35 1.29
N GLY A 17 5.71 -7.11 2.28
CA GLY A 17 6.97 -6.91 3.00
C GLY A 17 7.91 -8.11 2.93
N GLY A 18 7.69 -9.02 1.98
CA GLY A 18 8.50 -10.22 1.83
C GLY A 18 9.86 -9.94 1.20
N ALA A 19 10.91 -10.56 1.80
CA ALA A 19 12.25 -10.59 1.23
C ALA A 19 12.87 -11.96 1.45
N THR A 20 13.76 -12.38 0.57
CA THR A 20 14.53 -13.62 0.66
C THR A 20 16.02 -13.33 0.50
N GLU A 21 16.86 -14.36 0.63
CA GLU A 21 18.31 -14.19 0.42
C GLU A 21 18.67 -13.67 -0.99
N ASP A 22 17.83 -13.98 -2.00
CA ASP A 22 18.10 -13.69 -3.41
C ASP A 22 17.14 -12.64 -4.01
N GLU A 23 16.10 -12.21 -3.28
CA GLU A 23 15.06 -11.32 -3.79
C GLU A 23 14.58 -10.35 -2.72
N ASP A 24 14.87 -9.07 -2.92
CA ASP A 24 14.46 -7.98 -2.01
C ASP A 24 12.97 -7.63 -2.13
N ASP A 25 12.35 -7.91 -3.28
CA ASP A 25 10.94 -7.63 -3.61
C ASP A 25 10.23 -8.92 -3.98
N LEU A 26 9.95 -9.76 -2.96
CA LEU A 26 9.32 -11.06 -3.19
C LEU A 26 7.94 -10.93 -3.83
N GLU A 27 7.12 -10.00 -3.37
CA GLU A 27 5.79 -9.76 -3.93
C GLU A 27 5.89 -9.25 -5.37
N GLY A 28 6.81 -8.33 -5.64
CA GLY A 28 7.08 -7.85 -7.00
C GLY A 28 7.58 -8.96 -7.91
N HIS A 29 8.39 -9.89 -7.40
CA HIS A 29 8.80 -11.10 -8.14
C HIS A 29 7.59 -11.99 -8.46
N VAL A 30 6.73 -12.28 -7.48
CA VAL A 30 5.51 -13.06 -7.69
C VAL A 30 4.61 -12.40 -8.75
N LEU A 31 4.39 -11.10 -8.64
CA LEU A 31 3.61 -10.33 -9.61
C LEU A 31 4.22 -10.39 -11.02
N GLU A 32 5.55 -10.32 -11.14
CA GLU A 32 6.26 -10.49 -12.41
C GLU A 32 6.01 -11.87 -13.03
N GLN A 33 6.09 -12.94 -12.23
CA GLN A 33 5.81 -14.30 -12.73
C GLN A 33 4.35 -14.46 -13.16
N VAL A 34 3.41 -13.93 -12.36
CA VAL A 34 1.98 -13.91 -12.75
C VAL A 34 1.79 -13.16 -14.06
N ARG A 35 2.42 -12.00 -14.21
CA ARG A 35 2.33 -11.17 -15.41
C ARG A 35 2.85 -11.89 -16.66
N LYS A 36 3.89 -12.71 -16.53
CA LYS A 36 4.42 -13.54 -17.63
C LYS A 36 3.37 -14.55 -18.14
N VAL A 37 2.51 -15.06 -17.25
CA VAL A 37 1.46 -16.02 -17.60
C VAL A 37 0.22 -15.32 -18.18
N VAL A 38 -0.25 -14.25 -17.52
CA VAL A 38 -1.54 -13.64 -17.91
C VAL A 38 -1.41 -12.54 -18.96
N GLY A 39 -0.18 -12.06 -19.20
CA GLY A 39 0.10 -10.96 -20.14
C GLY A 39 -0.20 -9.56 -19.55
N PRO A 40 0.03 -8.50 -20.32
CA PRO A 40 0.01 -7.11 -19.80
C PRO A 40 -1.40 -6.54 -19.61
N LYS A 41 -2.44 -7.14 -20.18
CA LYS A 41 -3.80 -6.57 -20.21
C LYS A 41 -4.70 -7.03 -19.06
N ILE A 42 -4.44 -8.20 -18.51
CA ILE A 42 -5.26 -8.76 -17.43
C ILE A 42 -4.97 -7.99 -16.14
N PRO A 43 -5.99 -7.44 -15.43
CA PRO A 43 -5.75 -6.77 -14.16
C PRO A 43 -5.25 -7.78 -13.12
N VAL A 44 -4.19 -7.40 -12.41
CA VAL A 44 -3.58 -8.16 -11.31
C VAL A 44 -3.53 -7.23 -10.11
N VAL A 45 -4.28 -7.57 -9.07
CA VAL A 45 -4.46 -6.74 -7.88
C VAL A 45 -4.17 -7.52 -6.60
N THR A 46 -3.85 -6.82 -5.53
CA THR A 46 -3.62 -7.44 -4.24
C THR A 46 -4.00 -6.50 -3.10
N PRO A 47 -4.71 -6.99 -2.07
CA PRO A 47 -4.73 -6.33 -0.78
C PRO A 47 -3.35 -6.47 -0.15
N LEU A 48 -2.88 -5.42 0.53
CA LEU A 48 -1.58 -5.38 1.19
C LEU A 48 -1.74 -5.13 2.68
N ASP A 49 -0.82 -5.69 3.45
CA ASP A 49 -0.64 -5.30 4.84
C ASP A 49 -0.13 -3.84 4.91
N MET A 50 -0.50 -3.12 5.97
CA MET A 50 -0.03 -1.75 6.22
C MET A 50 1.50 -1.66 6.33
N HIS A 51 2.16 -2.76 6.69
CA HIS A 51 3.62 -2.83 6.83
C HIS A 51 4.34 -3.19 5.52
N ALA A 52 3.67 -3.11 4.36
CA ALA A 52 4.30 -3.37 3.08
C ALA A 52 5.43 -2.36 2.78
N ASN A 53 6.54 -2.87 2.27
CA ASN A 53 7.62 -2.07 1.68
C ASN A 53 7.44 -2.10 0.16
N ILE A 54 6.98 -0.99 -0.41
CA ILE A 54 6.56 -0.97 -1.82
C ILE A 54 7.77 -0.83 -2.73
N GLY A 55 8.11 -1.95 -3.38
CA GLY A 55 9.21 -2.04 -4.31
C GLY A 55 8.85 -1.62 -5.75
N PRO A 56 9.86 -1.31 -6.57
CA PRO A 56 9.65 -0.90 -7.96
C PRO A 56 9.06 -2.01 -8.84
N LYS A 57 9.33 -3.29 -8.53
CA LYS A 57 8.72 -4.41 -9.26
C LYS A 57 7.23 -4.52 -8.96
N MET A 58 6.81 -4.30 -7.71
CA MET A 58 5.40 -4.24 -7.36
C MET A 58 4.70 -3.20 -8.22
N MET A 59 5.16 -1.95 -8.21
CA MET A 59 4.55 -0.85 -8.99
C MET A 59 4.55 -1.10 -10.50
N LYS A 60 5.51 -1.85 -11.00
CA LYS A 60 5.62 -2.19 -12.44
C LYS A 60 4.64 -3.29 -12.86
N HIS A 61 4.40 -4.29 -12.01
CA HIS A 61 3.74 -5.53 -12.41
C HIS A 61 2.31 -5.68 -11.86
N GLY A 62 1.97 -5.06 -10.73
CA GLY A 62 0.59 -4.94 -10.27
C GLY A 62 -0.22 -3.93 -11.09
N THR A 63 -1.54 -4.04 -11.03
CA THR A 63 -2.43 -3.05 -11.64
C THR A 63 -2.79 -1.97 -10.64
N PHE A 64 -3.17 -2.35 -9.44
CA PHE A 64 -3.35 -1.47 -8.27
C PHE A 64 -3.38 -2.29 -6.98
N TYR A 65 -3.34 -1.57 -5.87
CA TYR A 65 -3.28 -2.11 -4.50
C TYR A 65 -4.25 -1.35 -3.61
N CYS A 66 -4.80 -2.05 -2.60
CA CYS A 66 -5.48 -1.44 -1.46
C CYS A 66 -4.82 -2.00 -0.19
N GLY A 67 -4.29 -1.16 0.65
CA GLY A 67 -3.67 -1.56 1.91
C GLY A 67 -4.62 -1.51 3.09
N TYR A 68 -4.27 -2.17 4.20
CA TYR A 68 -4.97 -2.02 5.46
C TYR A 68 -4.76 -0.61 6.02
N ASP A 69 -5.82 -0.05 6.63
CA ASP A 69 -5.79 1.28 7.24
C ASP A 69 -5.66 1.22 8.76
N THR A 70 -5.63 0.01 9.33
CA THR A 70 -5.60 -0.16 10.78
C THR A 70 -4.38 -0.92 11.28
N TYR A 71 -3.83 -0.42 12.39
CA TYR A 71 -2.87 -1.15 13.21
C TYR A 71 -3.19 -0.92 14.70
N PRO A 72 -3.56 -2.00 15.44
CA PRO A 72 -3.68 -3.41 15.02
C PRO A 72 -4.70 -3.65 13.89
N HIS A 73 -4.44 -4.66 13.03
CA HIS A 73 -5.26 -4.95 11.85
C HIS A 73 -6.63 -5.50 12.24
N ILE A 74 -7.69 -4.78 11.90
CA ILE A 74 -9.09 -5.18 12.12
C ILE A 74 -9.95 -5.05 10.85
N ASP A 75 -9.42 -4.48 9.77
CA ASP A 75 -10.10 -4.12 8.53
C ASP A 75 -9.69 -4.97 7.32
N GLY A 76 -8.95 -6.08 7.54
CA GLY A 76 -8.45 -6.91 6.46
C GLY A 76 -9.55 -7.50 5.56
N TYR A 77 -10.75 -7.77 6.11
CA TYR A 77 -11.89 -8.22 5.32
C TYR A 77 -12.44 -7.09 4.44
N GLU A 78 -12.66 -5.93 5.00
CA GLU A 78 -13.22 -4.75 4.32
C GLU A 78 -12.31 -4.30 3.17
N ARG A 79 -11.01 -4.17 3.43
CA ARG A 79 -10.03 -3.79 2.39
C ARG A 79 -9.88 -4.87 1.30
N SER A 80 -10.00 -6.15 1.66
CA SER A 80 -10.01 -7.23 0.68
C SER A 80 -11.28 -7.26 -0.16
N ALA A 81 -12.43 -6.95 0.43
CA ALA A 81 -13.70 -6.81 -0.28
C ALA A 81 -13.66 -5.63 -1.26
N GLU A 82 -13.09 -4.50 -0.85
CA GLU A 82 -12.91 -3.30 -1.67
C GLU A 82 -12.05 -3.59 -2.91
N VAL A 83 -10.84 -4.11 -2.73
CA VAL A 83 -9.96 -4.42 -3.87
C VAL A 83 -10.59 -5.43 -4.82
N THR A 84 -11.39 -6.38 -4.28
CA THR A 84 -12.13 -7.36 -5.08
C THR A 84 -13.23 -6.68 -5.91
N GLN A 85 -13.98 -5.75 -5.30
CA GLN A 85 -15.01 -5.01 -6.00
C GLN A 85 -14.42 -4.13 -7.11
N LEU A 86 -13.32 -3.43 -6.83
CA LEU A 86 -12.61 -2.62 -7.83
C LEU A 86 -12.07 -3.49 -8.98
N LEU A 87 -11.57 -4.70 -8.69
CA LEU A 87 -11.17 -5.65 -9.72
C LEU A 87 -12.34 -6.04 -10.61
N ILE A 88 -13.49 -6.40 -10.03
CA ILE A 88 -14.70 -6.76 -10.77
C ILE A 88 -15.17 -5.60 -11.66
N ASP A 89 -15.18 -4.38 -11.13
CA ASP A 89 -15.60 -3.20 -11.88
C ASP A 89 -14.60 -2.84 -12.99
N THR A 90 -13.31 -3.09 -12.78
CA THR A 90 -12.26 -2.99 -13.82
C THR A 90 -12.51 -4.00 -14.96
N ILE A 91 -12.73 -5.28 -14.62
CA ILE A 91 -13.03 -6.34 -15.60
C ILE A 91 -14.29 -6.00 -16.42
N ARG A 92 -15.28 -5.41 -15.78
CA ARG A 92 -16.54 -4.99 -16.41
C ARG A 92 -16.43 -3.68 -17.22
N GLY A 93 -15.27 -3.04 -17.21
CA GLY A 93 -15.03 -1.78 -17.90
C GLY A 93 -15.79 -0.57 -17.31
N LYS A 94 -16.24 -0.66 -16.06
CA LYS A 94 -16.92 0.44 -15.37
C LYS A 94 -15.95 1.52 -14.87
N ILE A 95 -14.73 1.12 -14.52
CA ILE A 95 -13.65 1.97 -14.06
C ILE A 95 -12.35 1.65 -14.80
N ASN A 96 -11.43 2.61 -14.82
CA ASN A 96 -10.11 2.49 -15.43
C ASN A 96 -9.02 2.88 -14.41
N PRO A 97 -8.67 2.00 -13.45
CA PRO A 97 -7.78 2.36 -12.35
C PRO A 97 -6.41 2.82 -12.85
N ARG A 98 -5.96 3.93 -12.30
CA ARG A 98 -4.62 4.50 -12.48
C ARG A 98 -4.00 4.70 -11.12
N ILE A 99 -2.92 3.99 -10.83
CA ILE A 99 -2.21 4.09 -9.56
C ILE A 99 -0.99 4.98 -9.68
N ALA A 100 -0.82 5.88 -8.71
CA ALA A 100 0.40 6.63 -8.48
C ALA A 100 0.87 6.45 -7.04
N TYR A 101 2.13 6.77 -6.77
CA TYR A 101 2.69 6.66 -5.45
C TYR A 101 3.71 7.76 -5.16
N ALA A 102 3.91 8.04 -3.87
CA ALA A 102 4.94 8.94 -3.38
C ALA A 102 5.56 8.40 -2.09
N GLN A 103 6.86 8.59 -1.92
CA GLN A 103 7.62 8.14 -0.76
C GLN A 103 8.26 9.34 -0.07
N PRO A 104 7.89 9.66 1.18
CA PRO A 104 8.46 10.80 1.91
C PRO A 104 9.89 10.51 2.42
N ASN A 105 10.51 9.38 2.03
CA ASN A 105 11.82 8.93 2.52
C ASN A 105 11.91 8.84 4.05
N MET A 106 10.86 8.29 4.66
CA MET A 106 10.74 8.11 6.10
C MET A 106 10.65 6.64 6.46
N ILE A 107 11.31 6.27 7.56
CA ILE A 107 11.18 4.98 8.22
C ILE A 107 10.55 5.22 9.59
N ILE A 108 9.44 4.55 9.88
CA ILE A 108 8.68 4.71 11.12
C ILE A 108 8.75 3.42 11.92
N THR A 109 9.08 3.52 13.21
CA THR A 109 9.06 2.34 14.10
C THR A 109 7.63 1.83 14.30
N PRO A 110 7.40 0.50 14.44
CA PRO A 110 6.05 -0.06 14.56
C PRO A 110 5.22 0.52 15.71
N VAL A 111 5.86 0.91 16.82
CA VAL A 111 5.15 1.53 17.95
C VAL A 111 4.50 2.87 17.59
N MET A 112 5.01 3.57 16.56
CA MET A 112 4.46 4.83 16.06
C MET A 112 3.50 4.65 14.88
N GLN A 113 3.31 3.43 14.41
CA GLN A 113 2.41 3.10 13.30
C GLN A 113 0.97 2.81 13.76
N LYS A 114 0.67 2.92 15.07
CA LYS A 114 -0.68 2.72 15.60
C LYS A 114 -1.65 3.76 15.06
N THR A 115 -2.66 3.30 14.33
CA THR A 115 -3.61 4.16 13.62
C THR A 115 -4.68 4.80 14.51
N GLY A 116 -4.81 4.37 15.76
CA GLY A 116 -5.71 4.97 16.74
C GLY A 116 -5.22 6.27 17.39
N TYR A 117 -3.98 6.68 17.16
CA TYR A 117 -3.33 7.82 17.82
C TYR A 117 -2.54 8.67 16.83
N HIS A 118 -2.45 9.98 17.15
CA HIS A 118 -1.53 10.88 16.45
C HIS A 118 -0.06 10.36 16.60
N PRO A 119 0.78 10.45 15.59
CA PRO A 119 0.59 11.10 14.27
C PRO A 119 -0.07 10.21 13.20
N MET A 120 0.01 8.88 13.30
CA MET A 120 -0.50 7.97 12.27
C MET A 120 -2.02 8.14 12.04
N LYS A 121 -2.80 8.36 13.11
CA LYS A 121 -4.23 8.64 12.97
C LYS A 121 -4.49 9.83 12.05
N THR A 122 -3.71 10.91 12.18
CA THR A 122 -3.86 12.10 11.34
C THR A 122 -3.61 11.78 9.86
N VAL A 123 -2.64 10.91 9.58
CA VAL A 123 -2.36 10.45 8.20
C VAL A 123 -3.51 9.61 7.65
N ILE A 124 -4.01 8.65 8.44
CA ILE A 124 -5.12 7.77 8.02
C ILE A 124 -6.42 8.56 7.87
N ASP A 125 -6.72 9.51 8.76
CA ASP A 125 -7.88 10.40 8.61
C ASP A 125 -7.81 11.14 7.25
N LYS A 126 -6.61 11.60 6.85
CA LYS A 126 -6.41 12.26 5.56
C LYS A 126 -6.51 11.31 4.37
N VAL A 127 -6.09 10.04 4.53
CA VAL A 127 -6.32 8.99 3.51
C VAL A 127 -7.81 8.84 3.25
N HIS A 128 -8.62 8.70 4.30
CA HIS A 128 -10.08 8.58 4.17
C HIS A 128 -10.74 9.83 3.56
N GLU A 129 -10.27 11.05 3.93
CA GLU A 129 -10.76 12.28 3.28
C GLU A 129 -10.52 12.27 1.77
N ILE A 130 -9.34 11.81 1.33
CA ILE A 130 -8.99 11.72 -0.09
C ILE A 130 -9.83 10.65 -0.80
N GLU A 131 -10.13 9.52 -0.15
CA GLU A 131 -10.99 8.47 -0.73
C GLU A 131 -12.40 8.97 -1.03
N GLU A 132 -12.90 9.97 -0.30
CA GLU A 132 -14.21 10.59 -0.55
C GLU A 132 -14.21 11.59 -1.72
N GLU A 133 -13.04 11.94 -2.26
CA GLU A 133 -12.95 12.91 -3.36
C GLU A 133 -13.40 12.31 -4.71
N PRO A 134 -14.12 13.08 -5.54
CA PRO A 134 -14.54 12.61 -6.85
C PRO A 134 -13.37 12.15 -7.72
N GLY A 135 -13.50 10.96 -8.31
CA GLY A 135 -12.48 10.38 -9.19
C GLY A 135 -11.40 9.56 -8.47
N ILE A 136 -11.38 9.56 -7.14
CA ILE A 136 -10.54 8.64 -6.37
C ILE A 136 -11.27 7.31 -6.17
N LEU A 137 -10.55 6.22 -6.35
CA LEU A 137 -11.06 4.86 -6.18
C LEU A 137 -10.57 4.23 -4.88
N SER A 138 -9.35 4.53 -4.46
CA SER A 138 -8.77 4.10 -3.18
C SER A 138 -7.52 4.90 -2.88
N ALA A 139 -7.20 5.05 -1.60
CA ALA A 139 -5.95 5.61 -1.13
C ALA A 139 -5.37 4.71 -0.03
N THR A 140 -4.06 4.69 0.12
CA THR A 140 -3.37 3.81 1.07
C THR A 140 -2.12 4.48 1.62
N CYS A 141 -1.96 4.44 2.94
CA CYS A 141 -0.69 4.69 3.60
C CYS A 141 -0.04 3.34 3.97
N SER A 142 0.93 2.91 3.19
CA SER A 142 1.80 1.80 3.58
C SER A 142 2.89 2.34 4.50
N ALA A 143 2.85 1.98 5.77
CA ALA A 143 3.80 2.50 6.78
C ALA A 143 5.20 1.85 6.68
N GLY A 144 5.27 0.72 6.00
CA GLY A 144 6.50 -0.04 5.80
C GLY A 144 6.92 -0.87 7.02
N TYR A 145 7.79 -1.85 6.79
CA TYR A 145 8.41 -2.66 7.82
C TYR A 145 9.89 -2.29 7.96
N PRO A 146 10.27 -1.57 9.03
CA PRO A 146 11.60 -0.95 9.15
C PRO A 146 12.73 -1.96 9.40
N TYR A 147 12.42 -3.21 9.76
CA TYR A 147 13.41 -4.23 10.05
C TYR A 147 13.75 -5.11 8.85
N ALA A 148 13.12 -4.88 7.71
CA ALA A 148 13.51 -5.53 6.47
C ALA A 148 14.76 -4.84 5.89
N ASP A 149 15.78 -5.64 5.59
CA ASP A 149 17.01 -5.16 4.94
C ASP A 149 16.80 -5.15 3.42
N VAL A 150 16.03 -4.17 2.97
CA VAL A 150 15.70 -3.96 1.54
C VAL A 150 16.05 -2.54 1.11
N PRO A 151 16.26 -2.27 -0.20
CA PRO A 151 16.70 -0.96 -0.68
C PRO A 151 15.66 0.18 -0.55
N TYR A 152 14.37 -0.15 -0.28
CA TYR A 152 13.24 0.78 -0.28
C TYR A 152 12.32 0.60 0.94
N PRO A 153 12.87 0.49 2.16
CA PRO A 153 12.04 0.35 3.35
C PRO A 153 11.34 1.67 3.67
N GLY A 154 10.16 1.61 4.26
CA GLY A 154 9.50 2.77 4.85
C GLY A 154 8.19 3.16 4.18
N VAL A 155 7.79 4.39 4.48
CA VAL A 155 6.46 4.89 4.14
C VAL A 155 6.28 5.06 2.63
N THR A 156 5.14 4.56 2.14
CA THR A 156 4.70 4.80 0.76
C THR A 156 3.22 5.17 0.76
N MET A 157 2.90 6.28 0.12
CA MET A 157 1.52 6.68 -0.16
C MET A 157 1.15 6.23 -1.54
N MET A 158 0.04 5.50 -1.68
CA MET A 158 -0.49 5.05 -2.95
C MET A 158 -1.90 5.59 -3.14
N VAL A 159 -2.21 6.08 -4.33
CA VAL A 159 -3.56 6.55 -4.67
C VAL A 159 -3.96 5.96 -6.01
N VAL A 160 -5.19 5.48 -6.08
CA VAL A 160 -5.82 4.91 -7.27
C VAL A 160 -6.94 5.85 -7.70
N ALA A 161 -6.86 6.39 -8.92
CA ALA A 161 -7.90 7.24 -9.49
C ALA A 161 -8.52 6.60 -10.74
N ASP A 162 -9.75 6.99 -11.08
CA ASP A 162 -10.45 6.52 -12.26
C ASP A 162 -10.01 7.30 -13.51
N GLY A 163 -9.15 6.69 -14.30
CA GLY A 163 -8.65 7.22 -15.57
C GLY A 163 -7.63 8.36 -15.45
N ASP A 164 -7.45 8.97 -14.28
CA ASP A 164 -6.65 10.18 -14.08
C ASP A 164 -5.38 9.91 -13.24
N ILE A 165 -4.27 9.61 -13.92
CA ILE A 165 -2.97 9.39 -13.28
C ILE A 165 -2.42 10.67 -12.63
N GLU A 166 -2.73 11.84 -13.15
CA GLU A 166 -2.25 13.12 -12.61
C GLU A 166 -2.97 13.45 -11.31
N LEU A 167 -4.28 13.16 -11.22
CA LEU A 167 -5.03 13.26 -9.97
C LEU A 167 -4.44 12.30 -8.91
N ALA A 168 -4.23 11.03 -9.27
CA ALA A 168 -3.62 10.04 -8.38
C ALA A 168 -2.27 10.52 -7.85
N GLN A 169 -1.39 11.06 -8.73
CA GLN A 169 -0.08 11.54 -8.33
C GLN A 169 -0.17 12.76 -7.40
N ARG A 170 -1.00 13.75 -7.72
CA ARG A 170 -1.18 14.92 -6.84
C ARG A 170 -1.62 14.53 -5.44
N LYS A 171 -2.52 13.54 -5.32
CA LYS A 171 -3.01 13.07 -4.02
C LYS A 171 -1.99 12.22 -3.26
N ALA A 172 -1.22 11.40 -3.96
CA ALA A 172 -0.09 10.69 -3.36
C ALA A 172 0.97 11.67 -2.82
N ASP A 173 1.28 12.72 -3.59
CA ASP A 173 2.22 13.77 -3.17
C ASP A 173 1.68 14.57 -1.96
N GLU A 174 0.37 14.89 -1.93
CA GLU A 174 -0.29 15.55 -0.79
C GLU A 174 -0.15 14.72 0.50
N LEU A 175 -0.45 13.42 0.44
CA LEU A 175 -0.29 12.51 1.58
C LEU A 175 1.18 12.38 2.01
N SER A 176 2.08 12.25 1.05
CA SER A 176 3.52 12.16 1.30
C SER A 176 4.04 13.42 2.00
N GLN A 177 3.61 14.60 1.56
CA GLN A 177 3.98 15.87 2.17
C GLN A 177 3.45 15.98 3.61
N LEU A 178 2.19 15.62 3.85
CA LEU A 178 1.61 15.58 5.19
C LEU A 178 2.44 14.69 6.13
N CYS A 179 2.78 13.47 5.68
CA CYS A 179 3.59 12.55 6.47
C CYS A 179 4.96 13.13 6.78
N TRP A 180 5.61 13.75 5.80
CA TRP A 180 6.90 14.42 5.99
C TRP A 180 6.81 15.59 6.98
N ASP A 181 5.75 16.39 6.94
CA ASP A 181 5.54 17.51 7.85
C ASP A 181 5.38 17.02 9.30
N LEU A 182 4.79 15.85 9.51
CA LEU A 182 4.63 15.18 10.80
C LEU A 182 5.86 14.36 11.24
N ARG A 183 6.96 14.33 10.48
CA ARG A 183 8.11 13.44 10.72
C ARG A 183 8.70 13.51 12.14
N HIS A 184 8.64 14.68 12.77
CA HIS A 184 9.15 14.85 14.13
C HIS A 184 8.22 14.26 15.21
N ASP A 185 6.92 14.16 14.90
CA ASP A 185 5.92 13.56 15.80
C ASP A 185 6.02 12.04 15.78
N PHE A 186 6.59 11.45 14.71
CA PHE A 186 6.86 10.01 14.59
C PHE A 186 8.09 9.53 15.39
N LEU A 187 8.77 10.41 16.09
CA LEU A 187 9.93 10.01 16.91
C LEU A 187 9.48 9.24 18.14
N ALA A 188 9.83 7.95 18.21
CA ALA A 188 9.56 7.13 19.38
C ALA A 188 10.37 7.60 20.58
N ARG A 189 9.71 7.81 21.72
CA ARG A 189 10.38 8.07 23.00
C ARG A 189 10.78 6.75 23.62
N VAL A 190 12.08 6.48 23.67
CA VAL A 190 12.62 5.33 24.39
C VAL A 190 12.75 5.69 25.86
N VAL A 191 12.08 4.93 26.72
CA VAL A 191 12.21 5.05 28.17
C VAL A 191 13.27 4.04 28.63
N PRO A 192 14.36 4.45 29.31
CA PRO A 192 15.30 3.52 29.91
C PRO A 192 14.63 2.55 30.87
N MET A 193 15.13 1.31 30.93
CA MET A 193 14.49 0.22 31.68
C MET A 193 14.33 0.54 33.17
N ASP A 194 15.30 1.21 33.75
CA ASP A 194 15.28 1.68 35.17
C ASP A 194 14.18 2.67 35.46
N ARG A 195 13.74 3.47 34.46
CA ARG A 195 12.63 4.43 34.56
C ARG A 195 11.28 3.84 34.11
N ALA A 196 11.29 2.71 33.41
CA ALA A 196 10.06 2.06 32.97
C ALA A 196 9.41 1.23 34.08
N LEU A 197 10.12 0.99 35.19
CA LEU A 197 9.69 0.20 36.33
C LEU A 197 9.20 1.08 37.51
N ASP A 198 9.37 2.39 37.43
CA ASP A 198 8.84 3.37 38.38
C ASP A 198 7.40 3.81 38.00
#